data_8fe76db5b9f6bada9d0310b0d77edfa5
#
_entry.id   8fe76db5b9f6bada9d0310b0d77edfa5
#
_cell.length_a   1.000
_cell.length_b   1.000
_cell.length_c   1.000
_cell.angle_alpha   90.00
_cell.angle_beta   90.00
_cell.angle_gamma   90.00
#
_symmetry.space_group_name_H-M   'P 1'
#
loop_
_entity.id
_entity.type
_entity.pdbx_description
1 polymer ?
#
loop_
_entity_poly.entity_id
_entity_poly.type
_entity_poly.pdbx_seq_one_letter_code
_entity_poly.pdbx_strand_id
1 'polypeptide(L)'
;MGIAVGGKGFGRTAGEPTRYLRAMSTDGLLTSPLHERHVALGAKMADFGGWLMPIEYPGGGVIAEHTAVRERVGMFDVSHLGKARVSGPGAAAYVNACLTNDLGRIQPGKAQYTLCCNESGGVVDDLIAYLRSDDDVFLIPNAANTATVVDLLQASAPVGISVENLHTAYGVIAVQGTLSDEVLGSLGLPVGHEYMSFVEAEWEGLPVIVCRTGYTGERGYELVPMWENAGPLWDTLAVAITERGGMPCGLGARDTLRTEMGYPLHGNDLSLDITPVMAGSAWAVGWDKPAFWGKEALTEQRAAKTSRLMRGLLVAGRGIPRSHCVVKDASGAEVGEVTSGTFSPTLKQGIALAQLERSVAMGDTVTIDVRGRGLEAQVVKPPFVDVQTK
;
A
#
# COMPACT_ATOMS: atom_id res chain seq x y z
N MET A 1 -35.20 -43.45 44.85
CA MET A 1 -35.54 -43.48 43.41
C MET A 1 -35.18 -42.09 42.82
N GLY A 2 -34.00 -41.91 42.33
CA GLY A 2 -33.48 -40.64 41.81
C GLY A 2 -32.67 -40.95 40.59
N ILE A 3 -33.10 -40.43 39.44
CA ILE A 3 -32.49 -40.65 38.14
C ILE A 3 -31.45 -39.54 37.93
N ALA A 4 -30.18 -39.93 37.78
CA ALA A 4 -29.08 -39.04 37.39
C ALA A 4 -29.09 -38.84 35.88
N VAL A 5 -29.12 -37.59 35.40
CA VAL A 5 -28.96 -37.21 34.00
C VAL A 5 -27.49 -36.79 33.79
N GLY A 6 -26.75 -37.61 33.04
CA GLY A 6 -25.37 -37.34 32.69
C GLY A 6 -25.26 -36.28 31.58
N GLY A 7 -24.61 -35.16 31.86
CA GLY A 7 -24.18 -34.16 30.90
C GLY A 7 -22.91 -34.58 30.21
N LYS A 8 -22.96 -34.82 28.89
CA LYS A 8 -21.75 -34.99 28.05
C LYS A 8 -21.18 -33.61 27.73
N GLY A 9 -20.04 -33.28 28.32
CA GLY A 9 -19.23 -32.13 27.95
C GLY A 9 -18.63 -32.34 26.55
N PHE A 10 -18.92 -31.44 25.64
CA PHE A 10 -18.21 -31.33 24.37
C PHE A 10 -16.87 -30.65 24.64
N GLY A 11 -15.81 -31.43 24.74
CA GLY A 11 -14.44 -30.91 24.69
C GLY A 11 -14.17 -30.37 23.30
N ARG A 12 -14.04 -29.06 23.16
CA ARG A 12 -13.38 -28.44 22.00
C ARG A 12 -11.89 -28.65 22.18
N THR A 13 -11.33 -29.54 21.37
CA THR A 13 -9.91 -29.62 21.12
C THR A 13 -9.52 -28.36 20.37
N ALA A 14 -8.60 -27.57 20.96
CA ALA A 14 -7.92 -26.49 20.27
C ALA A 14 -7.21 -27.10 19.05
N GLY A 15 -7.70 -26.78 17.86
CA GLY A 15 -7.05 -27.15 16.60
C GLY A 15 -5.68 -26.49 16.55
N GLU A 16 -4.66 -27.29 16.28
CA GLU A 16 -3.33 -26.79 15.93
C GLU A 16 -3.47 -25.77 14.79
N PRO A 17 -2.69 -24.65 14.79
CA PRO A 17 -2.71 -23.71 13.69
C PRO A 17 -2.29 -24.45 12.41
N THR A 18 -3.21 -24.55 11.46
CA THR A 18 -2.97 -25.11 10.14
C THR A 18 -1.80 -24.35 9.53
N ARG A 19 -0.65 -25.01 9.40
CA ARG A 19 0.49 -24.49 8.65
C ARG A 19 0.04 -24.36 7.20
N TYR A 20 -0.32 -23.15 6.78
CA TYR A 20 -0.53 -22.83 5.38
C TYR A 20 0.80 -23.10 4.65
N LEU A 21 0.82 -24.12 3.81
CA LEU A 21 1.96 -24.44 2.97
C LEU A 21 2.17 -23.26 2.00
N ARG A 22 3.23 -22.51 2.21
CA ARG A 22 3.68 -21.47 1.27
C ARG A 22 4.00 -22.15 -0.06
N ALA A 23 3.23 -21.85 -1.11
CA ALA A 23 3.64 -22.20 -2.46
C ALA A 23 4.84 -21.33 -2.85
N MET A 24 5.96 -21.94 -3.24
CA MET A 24 7.15 -21.25 -3.74
C MET A 24 7.28 -21.53 -5.23
N SER A 25 7.65 -20.50 -6.00
CA SER A 25 8.04 -20.68 -7.39
C SER A 25 9.35 -21.46 -7.51
N THR A 26 9.69 -21.93 -8.71
CA THR A 26 10.96 -22.62 -9.00
C THR A 26 12.20 -21.80 -8.66
N ASP A 27 12.06 -20.47 -8.57
CA ASP A 27 13.15 -19.53 -8.24
C ASP A 27 13.19 -19.17 -6.74
N GLY A 28 12.41 -19.88 -5.90
CA GLY A 28 12.36 -19.64 -4.47
C GLY A 28 11.51 -18.42 -4.04
N LEU A 29 10.81 -17.76 -4.97
CA LEU A 29 9.89 -16.67 -4.68
C LEU A 29 8.55 -17.19 -4.14
N LEU A 30 7.90 -16.39 -3.31
CA LEU A 30 6.55 -16.68 -2.86
C LEU A 30 5.54 -16.42 -3.99
N THR A 31 4.42 -17.14 -3.96
CA THR A 31 3.32 -16.93 -4.91
C THR A 31 2.04 -16.52 -4.18
N SER A 32 1.24 -15.69 -4.82
CA SER A 32 -0.07 -15.28 -4.33
C SER A 32 -1.11 -16.42 -4.48
N PRO A 33 -2.29 -16.32 -3.84
CA PRO A 33 -3.37 -17.30 -4.03
C PRO A 33 -3.95 -17.27 -5.46
N LEU A 34 -3.58 -16.27 -6.25
CA LEU A 34 -4.06 -16.02 -7.61
C LEU A 34 -3.04 -16.37 -8.70
N HIS A 35 -1.87 -16.89 -8.30
CA HIS A 35 -0.73 -17.15 -9.19
C HIS A 35 -1.11 -17.90 -10.46
N GLU A 36 -1.80 -19.04 -10.33
CA GLU A 36 -2.19 -19.86 -11.47
C GLU A 36 -3.14 -19.12 -12.45
N ARG A 37 -3.94 -18.18 -11.92
CA ARG A 37 -4.81 -17.33 -12.73
C ARG A 37 -4.03 -16.34 -13.56
N HIS A 38 -2.98 -15.76 -12.97
CA HIS A 38 -2.08 -14.85 -13.68
C HIS A 38 -1.33 -15.56 -14.79
N VAL A 39 -0.83 -16.78 -14.52
CA VAL A 39 -0.17 -17.61 -15.52
C VAL A 39 -1.15 -17.98 -16.65
N ALA A 40 -2.37 -18.40 -16.31
CA ALA A 40 -3.39 -18.72 -17.31
C ALA A 40 -3.81 -17.53 -18.18
N LEU A 41 -3.79 -16.31 -17.63
CA LEU A 41 -4.03 -15.06 -18.34
C LEU A 41 -2.81 -14.58 -19.16
N GLY A 42 -1.68 -15.29 -19.11
CA GLY A 42 -0.44 -14.93 -19.80
C GLY A 42 0.25 -13.70 -19.25
N ALA A 43 0.07 -13.40 -17.97
CA ALA A 43 0.71 -12.24 -17.34
C ALA A 43 2.23 -12.35 -17.38
N LYS A 44 2.89 -11.23 -17.60
CA LYS A 44 4.33 -11.10 -17.40
C LYS A 44 4.62 -11.02 -15.92
N MET A 45 5.28 -12.04 -15.39
CA MET A 45 5.57 -12.17 -13.97
C MET A 45 6.98 -11.67 -13.65
N ALA A 46 7.16 -11.05 -12.47
CA ALA A 46 8.49 -10.67 -11.97
C ALA A 46 8.52 -10.70 -10.44
N ASP A 47 9.74 -10.70 -9.88
CA ASP A 47 9.95 -10.53 -8.45
C ASP A 47 9.51 -9.13 -8.01
N PHE A 48 8.68 -9.11 -6.97
CA PHE A 48 8.29 -7.90 -6.27
C PHE A 48 8.27 -8.15 -4.77
N GLY A 49 9.31 -7.69 -4.08
CA GLY A 49 9.43 -7.85 -2.64
C GLY A 49 9.47 -9.30 -2.16
N GLY A 50 10.09 -10.20 -2.93
CA GLY A 50 10.20 -11.64 -2.65
C GLY A 50 8.99 -12.47 -3.11
N TRP A 51 8.08 -11.86 -3.87
CA TRP A 51 6.89 -12.52 -4.42
C TRP A 51 6.91 -12.47 -5.95
N LEU A 52 6.51 -13.56 -6.60
CA LEU A 52 6.32 -13.61 -8.05
C LEU A 52 4.96 -13.03 -8.40
N MET A 53 4.94 -11.79 -8.89
CA MET A 53 3.73 -10.99 -9.10
C MET A 53 3.54 -10.59 -10.57
N PRO A 54 2.28 -10.38 -11.03
CA PRO A 54 2.00 -9.91 -12.38
C PRO A 54 2.40 -8.43 -12.53
N ILE A 55 3.22 -8.14 -13.52
CA ILE A 55 3.66 -6.77 -13.86
C ILE A 55 2.73 -6.14 -14.88
N GLU A 56 2.32 -6.92 -15.90
CA GLU A 56 1.39 -6.50 -16.95
C GLU A 56 0.72 -7.73 -17.58
N TYR A 57 -0.45 -7.53 -18.19
CA TYR A 57 -1.17 -8.55 -18.93
C TYR A 57 -1.12 -8.29 -20.44
N PRO A 58 -1.26 -9.35 -21.29
CA PRO A 58 -1.37 -9.16 -22.74
C PRO A 58 -2.65 -8.39 -23.09
N GLY A 59 -2.61 -7.66 -24.22
CA GLY A 59 -3.77 -6.93 -24.73
C GLY A 59 -3.70 -5.41 -24.58
N GLY A 60 -2.53 -4.87 -24.20
CA GLY A 60 -2.30 -3.42 -24.14
C GLY A 60 -1.28 -3.00 -23.09
N GLY A 61 -0.93 -3.91 -22.18
CA GLY A 61 0.08 -3.70 -21.16
C GLY A 61 -0.23 -2.52 -20.24
N VAL A 62 0.81 -2.01 -19.60
CA VAL A 62 0.71 -0.96 -18.55
C VAL A 62 -0.16 0.23 -18.95
N ILE A 63 -0.09 0.71 -20.21
CA ILE A 63 -0.85 1.89 -20.65
C ILE A 63 -2.36 1.60 -20.68
N ALA A 64 -2.76 0.47 -21.25
CA ALA A 64 -4.19 0.10 -21.32
C ALA A 64 -4.76 -0.18 -19.93
N GLU A 65 -4.00 -0.87 -19.09
CA GLU A 65 -4.37 -1.18 -17.71
C GLU A 65 -4.54 0.11 -16.88
N HIS A 66 -3.59 1.04 -16.98
CA HIS A 66 -3.66 2.36 -16.37
C HIS A 66 -4.91 3.13 -16.81
N THR A 67 -5.15 3.17 -18.14
CA THR A 67 -6.30 3.86 -18.73
C THR A 67 -7.62 3.23 -18.27
N ALA A 68 -7.69 1.90 -18.18
CA ALA A 68 -8.88 1.22 -17.66
C ALA A 68 -9.22 1.67 -16.24
N VAL A 69 -8.23 1.87 -15.37
CA VAL A 69 -8.45 2.38 -14.01
C VAL A 69 -8.93 3.83 -14.04
N ARG A 70 -8.31 4.71 -14.84
CA ARG A 70 -8.69 6.13 -14.92
C ARG A 70 -10.09 6.35 -15.52
N GLU A 71 -10.48 5.57 -16.52
CA GLU A 71 -11.69 5.80 -17.28
C GLU A 71 -12.85 4.86 -16.90
N ARG A 72 -12.55 3.69 -16.31
CA ARG A 72 -13.52 2.63 -16.03
C ARG A 72 -13.24 1.93 -14.70
N VAL A 73 -12.64 0.73 -14.77
CA VAL A 73 -12.27 -0.07 -13.60
C VAL A 73 -11.17 -1.06 -13.95
N GLY A 74 -10.21 -1.21 -13.03
CA GLY A 74 -9.20 -2.24 -13.05
C GLY A 74 -9.18 -3.04 -11.75
N MET A 75 -8.75 -4.29 -11.80
CA MET A 75 -8.48 -5.06 -10.59
C MET A 75 -7.03 -5.53 -10.52
N PHE A 76 -6.50 -5.53 -9.33
CA PHE A 76 -5.12 -5.89 -9.04
C PHE A 76 -5.06 -6.98 -7.99
N ASP A 77 -4.19 -7.95 -8.20
CA ASP A 77 -3.73 -8.80 -7.11
C ASP A 77 -2.65 -8.05 -6.33
N VAL A 78 -2.95 -7.75 -5.09
CA VAL A 78 -2.00 -7.17 -4.14
C VAL A 78 -1.87 -8.05 -2.89
N SER A 79 -2.11 -9.36 -3.04
CA SER A 79 -2.06 -10.34 -1.96
C SER A 79 -0.66 -10.52 -1.36
N HIS A 80 0.38 -10.04 -2.04
CA HIS A 80 1.75 -9.98 -1.52
C HIS A 80 1.90 -8.99 -0.35
N LEU A 81 1.01 -8.01 -0.21
CA LEU A 81 1.00 -7.13 0.96
C LEU A 81 0.89 -7.95 2.25
N GLY A 82 1.55 -7.52 3.30
CA GLY A 82 1.48 -8.14 4.60
C GLY A 82 0.11 -8.00 5.25
N LYS A 83 -0.19 -8.91 6.15
CA LYS A 83 -1.32 -8.81 7.07
C LYS A 83 -0.84 -9.17 8.45
N ALA A 84 -1.20 -8.37 9.44
CA ALA A 84 -0.91 -8.64 10.84
C ALA A 84 -2.11 -8.21 11.70
N ARG A 85 -2.23 -8.79 12.89
CA ARG A 85 -3.23 -8.41 13.88
C ARG A 85 -2.57 -8.14 15.20
N VAL A 86 -2.94 -7.03 15.82
CA VAL A 86 -2.58 -6.70 17.21
C VAL A 86 -3.84 -6.74 18.03
N SER A 87 -3.90 -7.61 19.03
CA SER A 87 -5.11 -7.83 19.83
C SER A 87 -4.80 -7.98 21.32
N GLY A 88 -5.82 -7.71 22.14
CA GLY A 88 -5.75 -7.75 23.60
C GLY A 88 -6.05 -6.39 24.21
N PRO A 89 -6.28 -6.33 25.53
CA PRO A 89 -6.70 -5.11 26.20
C PRO A 89 -5.75 -3.94 25.95
N GLY A 90 -6.22 -2.87 25.26
CA GLY A 90 -5.42 -1.71 24.91
C GLY A 90 -4.54 -1.85 23.68
N ALA A 91 -4.82 -2.78 22.76
CA ALA A 91 -4.06 -3.00 21.53
C ALA A 91 -3.95 -1.72 20.67
N ALA A 92 -5.03 -0.94 20.55
CA ALA A 92 -5.01 0.32 19.80
C ALA A 92 -4.08 1.37 20.43
N ALA A 93 -4.09 1.48 21.76
CA ALA A 93 -3.16 2.37 22.48
C ALA A 93 -1.70 1.94 22.30
N TYR A 94 -1.44 0.63 22.31
CA TYR A 94 -0.12 0.07 22.06
C TYR A 94 0.36 0.39 20.63
N VAL A 95 -0.45 0.08 19.60
CA VAL A 95 -0.13 0.41 18.20
C VAL A 95 0.10 1.92 18.04
N ASN A 96 -0.73 2.74 18.68
CA ASN A 96 -0.58 4.19 18.68
C ASN A 96 0.74 4.64 19.32
N ALA A 97 1.23 3.98 20.35
CA ALA A 97 2.52 4.29 20.97
C ALA A 97 3.74 3.85 20.13
N CYS A 98 3.56 2.95 19.18
CA CYS A 98 4.63 2.45 18.30
C CYS A 98 4.72 3.23 16.97
N LEU A 99 3.58 3.42 16.28
CA LEU A 99 3.54 3.98 14.93
C LEU A 99 3.37 5.50 14.95
N THR A 100 3.72 6.17 13.85
CA THR A 100 3.85 7.63 13.83
C THR A 100 2.53 8.39 13.89
N ASN A 101 1.49 7.95 13.16
CA ASN A 101 0.24 8.70 13.11
C ASN A 101 -0.59 8.51 14.38
N ASP A 102 -1.51 9.40 14.62
CA ASP A 102 -2.34 9.40 15.83
C ASP A 102 -3.63 8.61 15.60
N LEU A 103 -3.63 7.35 16.04
CA LEU A 103 -4.76 6.45 15.92
C LEU A 103 -5.98 6.92 16.75
N GLY A 104 -5.74 7.76 17.76
CA GLY A 104 -6.81 8.40 18.55
C GLY A 104 -7.65 9.42 17.78
N ARG A 105 -7.25 9.78 16.55
CA ARG A 105 -8.03 10.68 15.67
C ARG A 105 -9.11 9.97 14.87
N ILE A 106 -9.16 8.66 14.89
CA ILE A 106 -10.16 7.87 14.17
C ILE A 106 -11.00 7.02 15.12
N GLN A 107 -12.11 6.51 14.62
CA GLN A 107 -13.05 5.65 15.36
C GLN A 107 -13.00 4.22 14.82
N PRO A 108 -13.48 3.22 15.56
CA PRO A 108 -13.68 1.87 15.03
C PRO A 108 -14.41 1.86 13.67
N GLY A 109 -13.97 1.00 12.75
CA GLY A 109 -14.43 0.96 11.35
C GLY A 109 -13.67 1.90 10.41
N LYS A 110 -12.69 2.67 10.91
CA LYS A 110 -11.83 3.56 10.12
C LYS A 110 -10.44 2.98 9.93
N ALA A 111 -9.79 3.42 8.86
CA ALA A 111 -8.42 3.10 8.52
C ALA A 111 -7.54 4.36 8.58
N GLN A 112 -6.25 4.17 8.82
CA GLN A 112 -5.28 5.27 8.89
C GLN A 112 -3.95 4.86 8.28
N TYR A 113 -3.43 5.67 7.36
CA TYR A 113 -2.06 5.56 6.90
C TYR A 113 -1.10 6.01 8.01
N THR A 114 -0.09 5.23 8.29
CA THR A 114 0.90 5.47 9.33
C THR A 114 2.25 4.89 8.93
N LEU A 115 3.29 5.20 9.70
CA LEU A 115 4.64 4.71 9.44
C LEU A 115 5.22 4.04 10.69
N CYS A 116 5.97 2.98 10.46
CA CYS A 116 6.85 2.35 11.43
C CYS A 116 8.25 2.91 11.22
N CYS A 117 8.78 3.64 12.18
CA CYS A 117 10.10 4.23 12.11
C CYS A 117 11.09 3.55 13.05
N ASN A 118 12.38 3.63 12.72
CA ASN A 118 13.46 3.28 13.67
C ASN A 118 13.79 4.47 14.58
N GLU A 119 14.72 4.29 15.50
CA GLU A 119 15.13 5.33 16.48
C GLU A 119 15.70 6.58 15.80
N SER A 120 16.33 6.47 14.63
CA SER A 120 16.86 7.61 13.86
C SER A 120 15.80 8.30 12.99
N GLY A 121 14.55 7.85 13.02
CA GLY A 121 13.45 8.39 12.23
C GLY A 121 13.36 7.85 10.81
N GLY A 122 14.24 6.94 10.40
CA GLY A 122 14.14 6.24 9.12
C GLY A 122 12.92 5.33 9.07
N VAL A 123 12.32 5.21 7.90
CA VAL A 123 11.08 4.44 7.70
C VAL A 123 11.40 2.97 7.50
N VAL A 124 11.03 2.14 8.48
CA VAL A 124 11.06 0.68 8.38
C VAL A 124 9.96 0.20 7.44
N ASP A 125 8.77 0.79 7.57
CA ASP A 125 7.63 0.54 6.68
C ASP A 125 6.59 1.65 6.75
N ASP A 126 5.83 1.81 5.68
CA ASP A 126 4.59 2.56 5.63
C ASP A 126 3.41 1.59 5.43
N LEU A 127 2.35 1.78 6.20
CA LEU A 127 1.27 0.79 6.29
C LEU A 127 -0.09 1.42 6.59
N ILE A 128 -1.14 0.65 6.35
CA ILE A 128 -2.49 1.03 6.78
C ILE A 128 -2.85 0.27 8.06
N ALA A 129 -3.30 1.02 9.07
CA ALA A 129 -3.87 0.49 10.29
C ALA A 129 -5.41 0.59 10.23
N TYR A 130 -6.10 -0.51 10.43
CA TYR A 130 -7.55 -0.64 10.45
C TYR A 130 -7.99 -0.82 11.90
N LEU A 131 -8.65 0.17 12.47
CA LEU A 131 -9.10 0.16 13.85
C LEU A 131 -10.44 -0.60 13.95
N ARG A 132 -10.40 -1.84 14.43
CA ARG A 132 -11.61 -2.65 14.68
C ARG A 132 -12.27 -2.29 16.02
N SER A 133 -11.43 -2.16 17.03
CA SER A 133 -11.84 -1.73 18.38
C SER A 133 -10.61 -1.22 19.15
N ASP A 134 -10.81 -0.78 20.38
CA ASP A 134 -9.70 -0.42 21.28
C ASP A 134 -8.75 -1.61 21.57
N ASP A 135 -9.26 -2.83 21.41
CA ASP A 135 -8.56 -4.08 21.72
C ASP A 135 -8.20 -4.90 20.46
N ASP A 136 -8.45 -4.37 19.25
CA ASP A 136 -8.19 -5.08 17.99
C ASP A 136 -7.83 -4.11 16.84
N VAL A 137 -6.62 -4.24 16.33
CA VAL A 137 -6.11 -3.48 15.18
C VAL A 137 -5.59 -4.45 14.13
N PHE A 138 -6.08 -4.31 12.89
CA PHE A 138 -5.57 -5.05 11.75
C PHE A 138 -4.62 -4.16 10.94
N LEU A 139 -3.48 -4.69 10.56
CA LEU A 139 -2.41 -3.96 9.87
C LEU A 139 -2.13 -4.56 8.50
N ILE A 140 -1.90 -3.71 7.50
CA ILE A 140 -1.46 -4.12 6.17
C ILE A 140 -0.13 -3.43 5.84
N PRO A 141 1.02 -4.02 6.25
CA PRO A 141 2.36 -3.57 5.88
C PRO A 141 2.74 -3.99 4.46
N ASN A 142 3.83 -3.43 3.93
CA ASN A 142 4.41 -3.84 2.66
C ASN A 142 4.99 -5.27 2.72
N ALA A 143 5.00 -5.95 1.58
CA ALA A 143 5.37 -7.36 1.45
C ALA A 143 6.73 -7.69 2.08
N ALA A 144 7.78 -6.96 1.68
CA ALA A 144 9.15 -7.22 2.12
C ALA A 144 9.37 -6.91 3.60
N ASN A 145 8.58 -5.99 4.18
CA ASN A 145 8.79 -5.46 5.52
C ASN A 145 7.91 -6.12 6.59
N THR A 146 6.95 -6.95 6.18
CA THR A 146 5.94 -7.55 7.08
C THR A 146 6.56 -8.27 8.28
N ALA A 147 7.56 -9.12 8.05
CA ALA A 147 8.21 -9.85 9.14
C ALA A 147 8.87 -8.88 10.12
N THR A 148 9.62 -7.91 9.61
CA THR A 148 10.31 -6.90 10.44
C THR A 148 9.32 -6.08 11.29
N VAL A 149 8.21 -5.63 10.70
CA VAL A 149 7.18 -4.86 11.42
C VAL A 149 6.55 -5.72 12.52
N VAL A 150 6.22 -6.98 12.22
CA VAL A 150 5.64 -7.92 13.20
C VAL A 150 6.63 -8.20 14.31
N ASP A 151 7.90 -8.48 14.00
CA ASP A 151 8.95 -8.76 14.99
C ASP A 151 9.17 -7.56 15.94
N LEU A 152 9.21 -6.34 15.41
CA LEU A 152 9.33 -5.11 16.21
C LEU A 152 8.14 -4.94 17.15
N LEU A 153 6.92 -5.15 16.64
CA LEU A 153 5.71 -5.09 17.46
C LEU A 153 5.67 -6.20 18.51
N GLN A 154 6.08 -7.42 18.19
CA GLN A 154 6.15 -8.53 19.16
C GLN A 154 7.16 -8.27 20.26
N ALA A 155 8.36 -7.79 19.90
CA ALA A 155 9.45 -7.53 20.84
C ALA A 155 9.10 -6.45 21.88
N SER A 156 8.21 -5.51 21.53
CA SER A 156 7.83 -4.39 22.39
C SER A 156 6.44 -4.57 23.04
N ALA A 157 5.74 -5.65 22.73
CA ALA A 157 4.37 -5.87 23.19
C ALA A 157 4.29 -6.04 24.72
N PRO A 158 3.45 -5.27 25.42
CA PRO A 158 3.23 -5.47 26.84
C PRO A 158 2.45 -6.76 27.10
N VAL A 159 2.51 -7.23 28.35
CA VAL A 159 1.77 -8.42 28.76
C VAL A 159 0.27 -8.24 28.47
N GLY A 160 -0.33 -9.23 27.81
CA GLY A 160 -1.75 -9.24 27.42
C GLY A 160 -1.99 -8.77 25.97
N ILE A 161 -0.98 -8.21 25.28
CA ILE A 161 -1.07 -7.90 23.86
C ILE A 161 -0.51 -9.06 23.04
N SER A 162 -1.27 -9.54 22.07
CA SER A 162 -0.87 -10.52 21.07
C SER A 162 -0.61 -9.83 19.71
N VAL A 163 0.48 -10.19 19.04
CA VAL A 163 0.78 -9.75 17.68
C VAL A 163 0.94 -10.97 16.79
N GLU A 164 0.06 -11.09 15.81
CA GLU A 164 -0.01 -12.25 14.92
C GLU A 164 0.40 -11.87 13.50
N ASN A 165 1.31 -12.65 12.90
CA ASN A 165 1.60 -12.57 11.48
C ASN A 165 0.56 -13.38 10.69
N LEU A 166 -0.28 -12.68 9.94
CA LEU A 166 -1.36 -13.24 9.13
C LEU A 166 -1.08 -13.13 7.62
N HIS A 167 0.18 -12.97 7.23
CA HIS A 167 0.59 -12.62 5.86
C HIS A 167 -0.05 -13.52 4.80
N THR A 168 -0.12 -14.82 5.03
CA THR A 168 -0.70 -15.81 4.12
C THR A 168 -2.06 -16.33 4.57
N ALA A 169 -2.72 -15.68 5.55
CA ALA A 169 -4.07 -16.03 5.96
C ALA A 169 -5.14 -15.37 5.08
N TYR A 170 -4.79 -14.26 4.42
CA TYR A 170 -5.70 -13.47 3.59
C TYR A 170 -5.08 -13.15 2.24
N GLY A 171 -5.92 -13.13 1.19
CA GLY A 171 -5.62 -12.43 -0.06
C GLY A 171 -5.97 -10.94 0.04
N VAL A 172 -5.53 -10.15 -0.94
CA VAL A 172 -5.99 -8.76 -1.15
C VAL A 172 -6.20 -8.53 -2.63
N ILE A 173 -7.44 -8.17 -3.00
CA ILE A 173 -7.83 -7.84 -4.37
C ILE A 173 -8.28 -6.39 -4.40
N ALA A 174 -7.55 -5.53 -5.11
CA ALA A 174 -7.95 -4.13 -5.29
C ALA A 174 -8.81 -3.97 -6.53
N VAL A 175 -9.99 -3.36 -6.39
CA VAL A 175 -10.90 -2.96 -7.48
C VAL A 175 -10.94 -1.45 -7.50
N GLN A 176 -10.35 -0.84 -8.53
CA GLN A 176 -10.06 0.59 -8.58
C GLN A 176 -10.54 1.21 -9.90
N GLY A 177 -11.16 2.38 -9.83
CA GLY A 177 -11.66 3.15 -10.97
C GLY A 177 -13.08 3.64 -10.75
N THR A 178 -13.56 4.47 -11.66
CA THR A 178 -14.84 5.19 -11.56
C THR A 178 -16.07 4.26 -11.47
N LEU A 179 -15.96 3.03 -11.98
CA LEU A 179 -17.04 2.03 -11.97
C LEU A 179 -16.92 0.99 -10.83
N SER A 180 -16.01 1.20 -9.87
CA SER A 180 -15.78 0.25 -8.78
C SER A 180 -17.02 0.01 -7.91
N ASP A 181 -17.83 1.04 -7.64
CA ASP A 181 -19.09 0.90 -6.90
C ASP A 181 -20.10 0.00 -7.64
N GLU A 182 -20.18 0.15 -8.96
CA GLU A 182 -21.09 -0.67 -9.80
C GLU A 182 -20.66 -2.14 -9.83
N VAL A 183 -19.33 -2.38 -9.88
CA VAL A 183 -18.78 -3.75 -9.83
C VAL A 183 -19.12 -4.40 -8.50
N LEU A 184 -18.74 -3.79 -7.38
CA LEU A 184 -18.98 -4.37 -6.06
C LEU A 184 -20.48 -4.50 -5.75
N GLY A 185 -21.26 -3.46 -6.07
CA GLY A 185 -22.71 -3.47 -5.88
C GLY A 185 -23.42 -4.60 -6.64
N SER A 186 -22.95 -4.95 -7.85
CA SER A 186 -23.50 -6.08 -8.62
C SER A 186 -23.24 -7.44 -7.97
N LEU A 187 -22.26 -7.54 -7.09
CA LEU A 187 -21.95 -8.74 -6.31
C LEU A 187 -22.59 -8.72 -4.90
N GLY A 188 -23.40 -7.70 -4.59
CA GLY A 188 -24.00 -7.53 -3.26
C GLY A 188 -23.01 -7.11 -2.17
N LEU A 189 -21.80 -6.68 -2.53
CA LEU A 189 -20.82 -6.19 -1.59
C LEU A 189 -21.10 -4.74 -1.15
N PRO A 190 -20.72 -4.34 0.09
CA PRO A 190 -20.90 -2.99 0.57
C PRO A 190 -20.16 -1.96 -0.27
N VAL A 191 -20.84 -0.87 -0.62
CA VAL A 191 -20.28 0.27 -1.37
C VAL A 191 -20.69 1.60 -0.71
N GLY A 192 -20.02 2.68 -1.09
CA GLY A 192 -20.41 4.05 -0.69
C GLY A 192 -20.04 4.43 0.74
N HIS A 193 -19.37 3.56 1.51
CA HIS A 193 -18.83 3.95 2.81
C HIS A 193 -17.65 4.93 2.64
N GLU A 194 -17.32 5.65 3.69
CA GLU A 194 -16.35 6.76 3.63
C GLU A 194 -14.94 6.30 3.24
N TYR A 195 -14.20 7.17 2.54
CA TYR A 195 -12.78 6.96 2.28
C TYR A 195 -12.00 6.76 3.57
N MET A 196 -11.05 5.83 3.57
CA MET A 196 -10.32 5.38 4.75
C MET A 196 -11.25 4.78 5.82
N SER A 197 -12.22 3.96 5.41
CA SER A 197 -13.01 3.11 6.28
C SER A 197 -13.08 1.68 5.73
N PHE A 198 -13.58 0.75 6.53
CA PHE A 198 -13.79 -0.63 6.12
C PHE A 198 -15.07 -1.19 6.74
N VAL A 199 -15.59 -2.22 6.12
CA VAL A 199 -16.76 -2.97 6.56
C VAL A 199 -16.43 -4.46 6.51
N GLU A 200 -16.71 -5.18 7.59
CA GLU A 200 -16.71 -6.64 7.57
C GLU A 200 -18.02 -7.12 6.96
N ALA A 201 -17.94 -7.93 5.93
CA ALA A 201 -19.06 -8.38 5.13
C ALA A 201 -18.93 -9.87 4.78
N GLU A 202 -19.92 -10.40 4.10
CA GLU A 202 -19.90 -11.73 3.52
C GLU A 202 -20.14 -11.65 2.01
N TRP A 203 -19.41 -12.45 1.26
CA TRP A 203 -19.67 -12.73 -0.13
C TRP A 203 -19.96 -14.23 -0.28
N GLU A 204 -21.16 -14.57 -0.74
CA GLU A 204 -21.65 -15.97 -0.84
C GLU A 204 -21.50 -16.76 0.48
N GLY A 205 -21.72 -16.10 1.62
CA GLY A 205 -21.57 -16.70 2.96
C GLY A 205 -20.11 -16.84 3.43
N LEU A 206 -19.14 -16.31 2.67
CA LEU A 206 -17.72 -16.33 3.01
C LEU A 206 -17.28 -14.95 3.53
N PRO A 207 -16.53 -14.87 4.63
CA PRO A 207 -16.12 -13.59 5.19
C PRO A 207 -15.16 -12.84 4.26
N VAL A 208 -15.38 -11.54 4.13
CA VAL A 208 -14.53 -10.61 3.40
C VAL A 208 -14.52 -9.24 4.07
N ILE A 209 -13.35 -8.62 4.19
CA ILE A 209 -13.27 -7.22 4.62
C ILE A 209 -13.27 -6.34 3.38
N VAL A 210 -14.18 -5.38 3.30
CA VAL A 210 -14.29 -4.43 2.21
C VAL A 210 -13.73 -3.09 2.68
N CYS A 211 -12.52 -2.75 2.23
CA CYS A 211 -11.80 -1.55 2.61
C CYS A 211 -11.98 -0.47 1.54
N ARG A 212 -12.41 0.73 1.93
CA ARG A 212 -12.50 1.90 1.05
C ARG A 212 -11.14 2.60 0.99
N THR A 213 -10.15 1.86 0.52
CA THR A 213 -8.74 2.24 0.39
C THR A 213 -8.26 1.97 -1.02
N GLY A 214 -7.05 2.43 -1.35
CA GLY A 214 -6.43 2.21 -2.64
C GLY A 214 -5.15 3.03 -2.80
N TYR A 215 -4.42 2.73 -3.88
CA TYR A 215 -3.12 3.32 -4.17
C TYR A 215 -3.05 3.90 -5.60
N THR A 216 -4.20 4.16 -6.18
CA THR A 216 -4.34 4.62 -7.58
C THR A 216 -4.76 6.07 -7.70
N GLY A 217 -5.30 6.64 -6.63
CA GLY A 217 -5.94 7.95 -6.64
C GLY A 217 -7.39 7.91 -7.08
N GLU A 218 -7.84 6.86 -7.75
CA GLU A 218 -9.23 6.71 -8.16
C GLU A 218 -10.11 6.18 -7.02
N ARG A 219 -11.42 6.33 -7.20
CA ARG A 219 -12.41 5.66 -6.36
C ARG A 219 -12.20 4.15 -6.44
N GLY A 220 -12.24 3.45 -5.32
CA GLY A 220 -12.00 2.02 -5.33
C GLY A 220 -12.03 1.39 -3.95
N TYR A 221 -11.84 0.07 -3.95
CA TYR A 221 -11.89 -0.76 -2.76
C TYR A 221 -10.76 -1.79 -2.79
N GLU A 222 -10.34 -2.22 -1.62
CA GLU A 222 -9.48 -3.37 -1.42
C GLU A 222 -10.27 -4.42 -0.65
N LEU A 223 -10.46 -5.58 -1.28
CA LEU A 223 -11.18 -6.72 -0.74
C LEU A 223 -10.18 -7.67 -0.09
N VAL A 224 -10.41 -8.04 1.17
CA VAL A 224 -9.51 -8.90 1.94
C VAL A 224 -10.27 -10.19 2.31
N PRO A 225 -10.39 -11.16 1.36
CA PRO A 225 -10.93 -12.49 1.63
C PRO A 225 -9.91 -13.36 2.37
N MET A 226 -10.37 -14.46 2.97
CA MET A 226 -9.47 -15.53 3.37
C MET A 226 -8.68 -16.03 2.16
N TRP A 227 -7.46 -16.52 2.38
CA TRP A 227 -6.53 -16.92 1.31
C TRP A 227 -7.14 -17.89 0.31
N GLU A 228 -7.81 -18.93 0.78
CA GLU A 228 -8.48 -19.95 -0.03
C GLU A 228 -9.67 -19.42 -0.83
N ASN A 229 -10.29 -18.33 -0.38
CA ASN A 229 -11.45 -17.72 -1.02
C ASN A 229 -11.09 -16.65 -2.05
N ALA A 230 -9.83 -16.24 -2.11
CA ALA A 230 -9.38 -15.20 -3.04
C ALA A 230 -9.59 -15.59 -4.51
N GLY A 231 -9.36 -16.86 -4.84
CA GLY A 231 -9.53 -17.36 -6.20
C GLY A 231 -10.96 -17.27 -6.73
N PRO A 232 -11.95 -17.87 -6.07
CA PRO A 232 -13.36 -17.74 -6.47
C PRO A 232 -13.84 -16.29 -6.55
N LEU A 233 -13.47 -15.45 -5.59
CA LEU A 233 -13.83 -14.02 -5.61
C LEU A 233 -13.20 -13.30 -6.80
N TRP A 234 -11.93 -13.58 -7.12
CA TRP A 234 -11.25 -13.04 -8.30
C TRP A 234 -11.98 -13.39 -9.59
N ASP A 235 -12.38 -14.66 -9.75
CA ASP A 235 -13.05 -15.13 -10.96
C ASP A 235 -14.40 -14.42 -11.17
N THR A 236 -15.17 -14.24 -10.10
CA THR A 236 -16.44 -13.51 -10.14
C THR A 236 -16.24 -12.03 -10.44
N LEU A 237 -15.26 -11.39 -9.81
CA LEU A 237 -14.89 -9.99 -10.09
C LEU A 237 -14.44 -9.81 -11.54
N ALA A 238 -13.66 -10.76 -12.09
CA ALA A 238 -13.16 -10.68 -13.47
C ALA A 238 -14.31 -10.61 -14.49
N VAL A 239 -15.38 -11.38 -14.29
CA VAL A 239 -16.59 -11.32 -15.12
C VAL A 239 -17.25 -9.94 -15.01
N ALA A 240 -17.55 -9.49 -13.80
CA ALA A 240 -18.23 -8.21 -13.55
C ALA A 240 -17.46 -7.00 -14.07
N ILE A 241 -16.12 -7.04 -13.99
CA ILE A 241 -15.21 -5.99 -14.47
C ILE A 241 -15.17 -5.99 -16.00
N THR A 242 -15.06 -7.17 -16.62
CA THR A 242 -15.02 -7.30 -18.09
C THR A 242 -16.32 -6.81 -18.75
N GLU A 243 -17.47 -7.10 -18.16
CA GLU A 243 -18.78 -6.60 -18.61
C GLU A 243 -18.86 -5.06 -18.62
N ARG A 244 -18.05 -4.40 -17.80
CA ARG A 244 -17.95 -2.92 -17.72
C ARG A 244 -16.77 -2.36 -18.51
N GLY A 245 -16.14 -3.19 -19.35
CA GLY A 245 -14.98 -2.82 -20.17
C GLY A 245 -13.71 -2.55 -19.38
N GLY A 246 -13.62 -3.05 -18.16
CA GLY A 246 -12.41 -3.05 -17.34
C GLY A 246 -11.57 -4.30 -17.60
N MET A 247 -10.49 -4.45 -16.82
CA MET A 247 -9.53 -5.55 -17.00
C MET A 247 -8.70 -5.85 -15.74
N PRO A 248 -8.06 -7.02 -15.67
CA PRO A 248 -6.96 -7.25 -14.73
C PRO A 248 -5.80 -6.31 -15.03
N CYS A 249 -5.16 -5.80 -13.98
CA CYS A 249 -4.06 -4.86 -14.07
C CYS A 249 -2.87 -5.37 -13.22
N GLY A 250 -1.66 -5.20 -13.76
CA GLY A 250 -0.43 -5.58 -13.08
C GLY A 250 0.22 -4.44 -12.29
N LEU A 251 1.30 -4.78 -11.58
CA LEU A 251 2.02 -3.83 -10.74
C LEU A 251 2.67 -2.69 -11.54
N GLY A 252 2.89 -2.87 -12.87
CA GLY A 252 3.36 -1.79 -13.73
C GLY A 252 2.35 -0.65 -13.84
N ALA A 253 1.06 -0.95 -14.01
CA ALA A 253 0.00 0.06 -14.00
C ALA A 253 -0.18 0.67 -12.59
N ARG A 254 -0.09 -0.15 -11.53
CA ARG A 254 -0.11 0.34 -10.14
C ARG A 254 0.99 1.38 -9.91
N ASP A 255 2.20 1.17 -10.43
CA ASP A 255 3.31 2.10 -10.28
C ASP A 255 3.08 3.42 -11.03
N THR A 256 2.57 3.39 -12.25
CA THR A 256 2.24 4.63 -12.98
C THR A 256 1.13 5.42 -12.29
N LEU A 257 0.08 4.75 -11.82
CA LEU A 257 -1.07 5.35 -11.13
C LEU A 257 -0.66 6.02 -9.81
N ARG A 258 0.10 5.31 -8.95
CA ARG A 258 0.54 5.86 -7.66
C ARG A 258 1.51 7.03 -7.84
N THR A 259 2.38 6.98 -8.87
CA THR A 259 3.36 8.04 -9.13
C THR A 259 2.65 9.32 -9.59
N GLU A 260 1.61 9.22 -10.41
CA GLU A 260 0.76 10.37 -10.77
C GLU A 260 0.14 11.06 -9.55
N MET A 261 -0.16 10.30 -8.51
CA MET A 261 -0.68 10.83 -7.23
C MET A 261 0.42 11.35 -6.30
N GLY A 262 1.68 11.05 -6.60
CA GLY A 262 2.78 11.34 -5.67
C GLY A 262 2.77 10.45 -4.42
N TYR A 263 2.12 9.28 -4.47
CA TYR A 263 2.15 8.33 -3.37
C TYR A 263 3.52 7.66 -3.29
N PRO A 264 4.16 7.68 -2.11
CA PRO A 264 5.49 7.13 -1.96
C PRO A 264 5.51 5.60 -2.09
N LEU A 265 6.60 5.06 -2.61
CA LEU A 265 6.90 3.63 -2.62
C LEU A 265 8.05 3.36 -1.65
N HIS A 266 7.84 2.47 -0.68
CA HIS A 266 8.90 2.03 0.22
C HIS A 266 10.04 1.33 -0.54
N GLY A 267 11.26 1.61 -0.16
CA GLY A 267 12.48 1.21 -0.86
C GLY A 267 12.98 2.23 -1.89
N ASN A 268 12.10 3.16 -2.32
CA ASN A 268 12.44 4.24 -3.26
C ASN A 268 12.26 5.62 -2.62
N ASP A 269 11.02 5.95 -2.24
CA ASP A 269 10.62 7.27 -1.76
C ASP A 269 10.62 7.36 -0.21
N LEU A 270 10.57 6.21 0.43
CA LEU A 270 10.69 5.97 1.87
C LEU A 270 11.69 4.84 2.09
N SER A 271 12.54 4.96 3.09
CA SER A 271 13.51 3.93 3.46
C SER A 271 14.08 4.20 4.86
N LEU A 272 15.01 3.36 5.31
CA LEU A 272 15.73 3.59 6.57
C LEU A 272 16.56 4.90 6.56
N ASP A 273 16.87 5.44 5.37
CA ASP A 273 17.62 6.69 5.18
C ASP A 273 16.71 7.87 4.81
N ILE A 274 15.46 7.61 4.41
CA ILE A 274 14.47 8.63 4.01
C ILE A 274 13.35 8.65 5.04
N THR A 275 13.32 9.73 5.83
CA THR A 275 12.34 9.93 6.90
C THR A 275 10.99 10.43 6.39
N PRO A 276 9.92 10.37 7.19
CA PRO A 276 8.64 10.99 6.84
C PRO A 276 8.72 12.48 6.53
N VAL A 277 9.66 13.21 7.18
CA VAL A 277 9.87 14.64 6.92
C VAL A 277 10.45 14.86 5.53
N MET A 278 11.42 14.04 5.14
CA MET A 278 12.03 14.09 3.81
C MET A 278 11.04 13.69 2.71
N ALA A 279 10.28 12.65 2.95
CA ALA A 279 9.33 12.07 1.98
C ALA A 279 8.04 12.88 1.78
N GLY A 280 7.86 14.02 2.49
CA GLY A 280 6.62 14.78 2.43
C GLY A 280 5.45 14.11 3.15
N SER A 281 5.72 13.06 3.94
CA SER A 281 4.72 12.30 4.70
C SER A 281 4.58 12.78 6.16
N ALA A 282 5.07 13.97 6.48
CA ALA A 282 4.99 14.57 7.82
C ALA A 282 3.55 14.78 8.34
N TRP A 283 2.56 14.78 7.44
CA TRP A 283 1.13 14.80 7.76
C TRP A 283 0.65 13.51 8.45
N ALA A 284 1.35 12.40 8.22
CA ALA A 284 1.09 11.10 8.84
C ALA A 284 1.87 10.90 10.16
N VAL A 285 2.32 11.99 10.77
CA VAL A 285 2.99 11.99 12.07
C VAL A 285 2.15 12.75 13.08
N GLY A 286 1.79 12.10 14.16
CA GLY A 286 1.08 12.68 15.31
C GLY A 286 2.06 13.43 16.22
N TRP A 287 2.47 14.63 15.82
CA TRP A 287 3.51 15.42 16.48
C TRP A 287 3.24 15.69 17.97
N ASP A 288 1.95 15.78 18.35
CA ASP A 288 1.52 16.07 19.72
C ASP A 288 1.40 14.80 20.58
N LYS A 289 1.57 13.60 20.01
CA LYS A 289 1.57 12.35 20.77
C LYS A 289 2.69 12.32 21.79
N PRO A 290 2.50 11.66 22.94
CA PRO A 290 3.55 11.53 23.95
C PRO A 290 4.75 10.72 23.45
N ALA A 291 4.52 9.66 22.68
CA ALA A 291 5.54 8.76 22.16
C ALA A 291 5.13 8.11 20.84
N PHE A 292 6.12 7.79 20.03
CA PHE A 292 6.12 6.83 18.90
C PHE A 292 7.58 6.56 18.53
N TRP A 293 7.85 5.48 17.83
CA TRP A 293 9.22 5.13 17.44
C TRP A 293 9.82 6.18 16.50
N GLY A 294 11.01 6.67 16.84
CA GLY A 294 11.72 7.72 16.11
C GLY A 294 11.26 9.16 16.39
N LYS A 295 10.39 9.38 17.39
CA LYS A 295 9.82 10.72 17.68
C LYS A 295 10.88 11.80 17.90
N GLU A 296 11.89 11.52 18.71
CA GLU A 296 12.93 12.49 19.07
C GLU A 296 13.69 12.96 17.82
N ALA A 297 14.25 12.02 17.05
CA ALA A 297 14.98 12.30 15.81
C ALA A 297 14.13 13.06 14.77
N LEU A 298 12.87 12.65 14.59
CA LEU A 298 11.96 13.33 13.66
C LEU A 298 11.60 14.76 14.10
N THR A 299 11.45 14.98 15.41
CA THR A 299 11.18 16.31 15.96
C THR A 299 12.38 17.25 15.75
N GLU A 300 13.58 16.78 16.03
CA GLU A 300 14.83 17.53 15.77
C GLU A 300 15.00 17.83 14.28
N GLN A 301 14.83 16.84 13.41
CA GLN A 301 14.95 17.01 11.97
C GLN A 301 13.94 18.02 11.41
N ARG A 302 12.70 17.97 11.90
CA ARG A 302 11.64 18.93 11.51
C ARG A 302 12.02 20.36 11.91
N ALA A 303 12.60 20.54 13.09
CA ALA A 303 13.01 21.83 13.61
C ALA A 303 14.25 22.38 12.86
N ALA A 304 15.22 21.54 12.59
CA ALA A 304 16.48 21.91 11.91
C ALA A 304 16.29 22.37 10.47
N LYS A 305 15.30 21.82 9.75
CA LYS A 305 15.00 22.15 8.34
C LYS A 305 16.20 22.01 7.38
N THR A 306 17.11 21.08 7.67
CA THR A 306 18.34 20.88 6.87
C THR A 306 18.23 19.75 5.85
N SER A 307 17.28 18.82 6.03
CA SER A 307 17.10 17.68 5.13
C SER A 307 16.55 18.07 3.76
N ARG A 308 16.91 17.30 2.73
CA ARG A 308 16.24 17.32 1.43
C ARG A 308 14.73 17.08 1.60
N LEU A 309 13.95 17.47 0.60
CA LEU A 309 12.50 17.27 0.60
C LEU A 309 12.04 16.63 -0.71
N MET A 310 11.05 15.79 -0.61
CA MET A 310 10.33 15.24 -1.76
C MET A 310 9.67 16.35 -2.57
N ARG A 311 9.90 16.32 -3.88
CA ARG A 311 9.27 17.18 -4.88
C ARG A 311 8.80 16.35 -6.07
N GLY A 312 7.77 16.84 -6.77
CA GLY A 312 7.41 16.34 -8.08
C GLY A 312 8.25 17.01 -9.15
N LEU A 313 8.59 16.27 -10.20
CA LEU A 313 9.25 16.77 -11.41
C LEU A 313 8.40 16.42 -12.63
N LEU A 314 8.00 17.43 -13.40
CA LEU A 314 7.28 17.29 -14.66
C LEU A 314 8.24 17.54 -15.82
N VAL A 315 8.53 16.50 -16.61
CA VAL A 315 9.52 16.57 -17.69
C VAL A 315 9.01 17.40 -18.85
N ALA A 316 9.79 18.38 -19.30
CA ALA A 316 9.51 19.12 -20.50
C ALA A 316 9.95 18.32 -21.74
N GLY A 317 9.01 17.92 -22.60
CA GLY A 317 9.31 17.19 -23.84
C GLY A 317 9.40 15.67 -23.66
N ARG A 318 10.30 15.03 -24.47
CA ARG A 318 10.42 13.56 -24.53
C ARG A 318 11.51 13.04 -23.61
N GLY A 319 11.14 12.12 -22.75
CA GLY A 319 12.07 11.41 -21.87
C GLY A 319 11.35 10.84 -20.66
N ILE A 320 11.89 9.77 -20.09
CA ILE A 320 11.32 9.12 -18.92
C ILE A 320 12.42 9.07 -17.86
N PRO A 321 12.28 9.81 -16.76
CA PRO A 321 13.20 9.73 -15.63
C PRO A 321 13.13 8.34 -14.98
N ARG A 322 14.21 7.96 -14.30
CA ARG A 322 14.29 6.70 -13.56
C ARG A 322 14.89 6.98 -12.19
N SER A 323 14.63 6.10 -11.26
CA SER A 323 15.27 6.14 -9.94
C SER A 323 16.79 6.23 -10.07
N HIS A 324 17.42 6.94 -9.17
CA HIS A 324 18.86 7.21 -9.11
C HIS A 324 19.39 8.13 -10.22
N CYS A 325 18.52 8.80 -10.98
CA CYS A 325 18.98 9.88 -11.87
C CYS A 325 19.30 11.12 -11.04
N VAL A 326 20.50 11.67 -11.24
CA VAL A 326 20.94 12.91 -10.58
C VAL A 326 20.14 14.09 -11.11
N VAL A 327 19.75 15.00 -10.20
CA VAL A 327 19.07 16.26 -10.54
C VAL A 327 20.03 17.41 -10.32
N LYS A 328 20.15 18.28 -11.34
CA LYS A 328 21.03 19.45 -11.36
C LYS A 328 20.22 20.74 -11.47
N ASP A 329 20.67 21.79 -10.85
CA ASP A 329 20.12 23.14 -11.01
C ASP A 329 20.61 23.82 -12.32
N ALA A 330 20.18 25.06 -12.53
CA ALA A 330 20.57 25.86 -13.71
C ALA A 330 22.07 26.15 -13.81
N SER A 331 22.81 26.06 -12.70
CA SER A 331 24.28 26.22 -12.68
C SER A 331 25.02 24.92 -13.06
N GLY A 332 24.31 23.79 -13.10
CA GLY A 332 24.86 22.46 -13.27
C GLY A 332 25.28 21.79 -11.95
N ALA A 333 25.03 22.41 -10.81
CA ALA A 333 25.29 21.82 -9.50
C ALA A 333 24.28 20.72 -9.19
N GLU A 334 24.71 19.63 -8.58
CA GLU A 334 23.84 18.56 -8.11
C GLU A 334 23.00 19.07 -6.93
N VAL A 335 21.69 18.96 -7.04
CA VAL A 335 20.72 19.40 -6.03
C VAL A 335 19.82 18.27 -5.53
N GLY A 336 20.02 17.06 -6.02
CA GLY A 336 19.26 15.90 -5.53
C GLY A 336 19.24 14.72 -6.50
N GLU A 337 18.29 13.82 -6.21
CA GLU A 337 18.17 12.55 -6.92
C GLU A 337 16.70 12.16 -7.10
N VAL A 338 16.38 11.55 -8.26
CA VAL A 338 15.08 10.95 -8.53
C VAL A 338 14.93 9.67 -7.70
N THR A 339 13.85 9.58 -6.94
CA THR A 339 13.51 8.38 -6.15
C THR A 339 12.55 7.47 -6.91
N SER A 340 11.56 8.05 -7.59
CA SER A 340 10.63 7.32 -8.47
C SER A 340 10.43 8.09 -9.77
N GLY A 341 10.44 7.39 -10.91
CA GLY A 341 10.24 8.04 -12.20
C GLY A 341 9.59 7.13 -13.22
N THR A 342 8.58 7.67 -13.93
CA THR A 342 7.79 6.90 -14.88
C THR A 342 7.27 7.78 -16.03
N PHE A 343 6.65 7.15 -17.01
CA PHE A 343 5.80 7.82 -17.98
C PHE A 343 4.37 7.89 -17.42
N SER A 344 3.78 9.07 -17.40
CA SER A 344 2.36 9.26 -17.07
C SER A 344 1.51 9.04 -18.34
N PRO A 345 0.69 7.97 -18.40
CA PRO A 345 -0.24 7.78 -19.52
C PRO A 345 -1.30 8.87 -19.60
N THR A 346 -1.73 9.42 -18.47
CA THR A 346 -2.71 10.52 -18.39
C THR A 346 -2.16 11.80 -19.00
N LEU A 347 -0.96 12.23 -18.61
CA LEU A 347 -0.33 13.47 -19.07
C LEU A 347 0.44 13.29 -20.37
N LYS A 348 0.75 12.04 -20.77
CA LYS A 348 1.62 11.68 -21.91
C LYS A 348 3.02 12.30 -21.78
N GLN A 349 3.53 12.40 -20.56
CA GLN A 349 4.80 13.01 -20.18
C GLN A 349 5.56 12.14 -19.18
N GLY A 350 6.88 12.34 -19.08
CA GLY A 350 7.68 11.83 -17.98
C GLY A 350 7.38 12.60 -16.69
N ILE A 351 7.21 11.86 -15.59
CA ILE A 351 7.05 12.42 -14.25
C ILE A 351 7.99 11.73 -13.27
N ALA A 352 8.39 12.43 -12.21
CA ALA A 352 9.20 11.82 -11.16
C ALA A 352 8.89 12.41 -9.77
N LEU A 353 9.19 11.61 -8.76
CA LEU A 353 9.42 12.07 -7.39
C LEU A 353 10.93 12.14 -7.18
N ALA A 354 11.40 13.17 -6.48
CA ALA A 354 12.82 13.39 -6.24
C ALA A 354 13.07 13.99 -4.86
N GLN A 355 14.16 13.58 -4.23
CA GLN A 355 14.70 14.20 -3.02
C GLN A 355 15.58 15.38 -3.42
N LEU A 356 15.07 16.61 -3.24
CA LEU A 356 15.78 17.83 -3.64
C LEU A 356 16.18 18.66 -2.43
N GLU A 357 17.25 19.40 -2.58
CA GLU A 357 17.68 20.41 -1.62
C GLU A 357 16.57 21.46 -1.44
N ARG A 358 16.50 22.04 -0.23
CA ARG A 358 15.47 23.03 0.11
C ARG A 358 15.59 24.34 -0.65
N SER A 359 16.78 24.63 -1.19
CA SER A 359 17.02 25.78 -2.08
C SER A 359 16.23 25.71 -3.38
N VAL A 360 15.87 24.48 -3.83
CA VAL A 360 15.07 24.28 -5.03
C VAL A 360 13.59 24.56 -4.72
N ALA A 361 13.04 25.61 -5.32
CA ALA A 361 11.67 26.07 -5.10
C ALA A 361 10.67 25.42 -6.08
N MET A 362 9.38 25.49 -5.71
CA MET A 362 8.31 25.15 -6.66
C MET A 362 8.32 26.09 -7.83
N GLY A 363 8.21 25.56 -9.05
CA GLY A 363 8.27 26.32 -10.29
C GLY A 363 9.66 26.44 -10.90
N ASP A 364 10.72 26.09 -10.17
CA ASP A 364 12.07 26.09 -10.71
C ASP A 364 12.20 25.07 -11.83
N THR A 365 13.12 25.33 -12.76
CA THR A 365 13.55 24.40 -13.80
C THR A 365 14.84 23.72 -13.36
N VAL A 366 14.84 22.40 -13.44
CA VAL A 366 15.99 21.54 -13.14
C VAL A 366 16.30 20.62 -14.30
N THR A 367 17.49 20.04 -14.32
CA THR A 367 17.91 19.06 -15.32
C THR A 367 18.10 17.69 -14.67
N ILE A 368 17.39 16.67 -15.16
CA ILE A 368 17.55 15.27 -14.75
C ILE A 368 18.55 14.62 -15.71
N ASP A 369 19.64 14.08 -15.17
CA ASP A 369 20.65 13.37 -15.96
C ASP A 369 20.22 11.92 -16.21
N VAL A 370 19.75 11.63 -17.40
CA VAL A 370 19.39 10.26 -17.81
C VAL A 370 20.46 9.71 -18.75
N ARG A 371 21.42 8.98 -18.20
CA ARG A 371 22.53 8.36 -18.96
C ARG A 371 23.33 9.37 -19.79
N GLY A 372 23.66 10.52 -19.18
CA GLY A 372 24.42 11.60 -19.85
C GLY A 372 23.58 12.52 -20.77
N ARG A 373 22.24 12.32 -20.79
CA ARG A 373 21.32 13.22 -21.48
C ARG A 373 20.53 14.01 -20.46
N GLY A 374 20.61 15.33 -20.52
CA GLY A 374 19.81 16.21 -19.68
C GLY A 374 18.35 16.22 -20.12
N LEU A 375 17.44 15.91 -19.20
CA LEU A 375 16.01 16.14 -19.35
C LEU A 375 15.62 17.34 -18.53
N GLU A 376 15.15 18.40 -19.17
CA GLU A 376 14.58 19.55 -18.49
C GLU A 376 13.26 19.16 -17.81
N ALA A 377 13.08 19.59 -16.57
CA ALA A 377 11.87 19.32 -15.79
C ALA A 377 11.52 20.51 -14.90
N GLN A 378 10.24 20.77 -14.74
CA GLN A 378 9.71 21.75 -13.80
C GLN A 378 9.44 21.10 -12.45
N VAL A 379 9.83 21.78 -11.38
CA VAL A 379 9.54 21.37 -10.00
C VAL A 379 8.09 21.70 -9.67
N VAL A 380 7.30 20.68 -9.36
CA VAL A 380 5.86 20.79 -9.08
C VAL A 380 5.49 20.13 -7.77
N LYS A 381 4.32 20.46 -7.26
CA LYS A 381 3.73 19.78 -6.10
C LYS A 381 2.83 18.64 -6.59
N PRO A 382 3.05 17.38 -6.18
CA PRO A 382 2.06 16.33 -6.42
C PRO A 382 0.72 16.60 -5.71
N PRO A 383 -0.41 16.02 -6.18
CA PRO A 383 -0.50 15.10 -7.33
C PRO A 383 -0.26 15.78 -8.68
N PHE A 384 0.18 15.00 -9.67
CA PHE A 384 0.40 15.49 -11.04
C PHE A 384 -0.89 15.58 -11.84
N VAL A 385 -1.91 14.83 -11.45
CA VAL A 385 -3.22 14.75 -12.11
C VAL A 385 -4.33 15.04 -11.11
N ASP A 386 -5.44 15.53 -11.61
CA ASP A 386 -6.65 15.75 -10.80
C ASP A 386 -7.58 14.53 -10.97
N VAL A 387 -7.86 13.84 -9.88
CA VAL A 387 -8.66 12.60 -9.84
C VAL A 387 -9.62 12.59 -8.65
N GLN A 388 -10.69 11.82 -8.75
CA GLN A 388 -11.71 11.71 -7.72
C GLN A 388 -11.50 10.50 -6.82
N THR A 389 -10.70 10.65 -5.80
CA THR A 389 -10.43 9.60 -4.81
C THR A 389 -11.59 9.39 -3.82
N LYS A 390 -12.30 10.45 -3.46
CA LYS A 390 -13.32 10.48 -2.40
C LYS A 390 -14.74 10.34 -2.93
#